data_9d4a5acf41e4ccce5af0c26d263e70fe
#
_entry.id   9d4a5acf41e4ccce5af0c26d263e70fe
#
_cell.length_a   1.000
_cell.length_b   1.000
_cell.length_c   1.000
_cell.angle_alpha   90.00
_cell.angle_beta   90.00
_cell.angle_gamma   90.00
#
_symmetry.space_group_name_H-M   'P 1'
#
loop_
_entity.id
_entity.type
_entity.pdbx_description
1 polymer ?
#
loop_
_entity_poly.entity_id
_entity_poly.type
_entity_poly.pdbx_seq_one_letter_code
_entity_poly.pdbx_strand_id
1 'polypeptide(L)'
;GGAFFYEFTRPEEPDFFLRISEDEETAIVHYQGQTMTLNDRTAPNGSLLEWHISAGYGGAVSGYGMPFWVDMTGDGQPDLLYLQGGGGTGLHTDWCVAYDMAAMTEIPIVEPWEEMASSISVEPVEWKDGNILCRVTDSDGQVYSGFQLANEETWRECAYVPGKSGYTTIEILAETAELQVTMLFGLEGPHIYGVYMGELKATMAYDAEENAIVLSGPITVSMFSNGEA
;
A
#
# COMPACT_ATOMS: atom_id res chain seq x y z
N GLY A 1 18.07 -6.19 -27.25
CA GLY A 1 16.64 -6.34 -27.11
C GLY A 1 16.37 -7.56 -26.28
N GLY A 2 16.01 -7.38 -25.02
CA GLY A 2 15.58 -8.47 -24.14
C GLY A 2 14.26 -9.06 -24.63
N ALA A 3 14.04 -10.33 -24.40
CA ALA A 3 12.75 -10.94 -24.63
C ALA A 3 11.77 -10.37 -23.59
N PHE A 4 10.58 -9.97 -24.03
CA PHE A 4 9.48 -9.63 -23.11
C PHE A 4 8.73 -10.90 -22.78
N PHE A 5 8.52 -11.14 -21.50
CA PHE A 5 7.90 -12.37 -21.01
C PHE A 5 6.40 -12.21 -20.84
N TYR A 6 5.93 -11.00 -20.48
CA TYR A 6 4.53 -10.73 -20.21
C TYR A 6 4.04 -9.55 -21.06
N GLU A 7 2.84 -9.70 -21.57
CA GLU A 7 2.16 -8.64 -22.32
C GLU A 7 0.72 -8.53 -21.82
N PHE A 8 0.33 -7.31 -21.44
CA PHE A 8 -1.04 -6.94 -21.12
C PHE A 8 -1.58 -6.08 -22.27
N THR A 9 -2.79 -6.40 -22.69
CA THR A 9 -3.52 -5.66 -23.73
C THR A 9 -4.91 -5.36 -23.24
N ARG A 10 -5.54 -4.34 -23.85
CA ARG A 10 -6.95 -4.00 -23.64
C ARG A 10 -7.72 -4.27 -24.92
N PRO A 11 -8.78 -5.14 -24.90
CA PRO A 11 -9.59 -5.41 -26.09
C PRO A 11 -10.26 -4.16 -26.69
N GLU A 12 -10.63 -3.20 -25.83
CA GLU A 12 -11.27 -1.93 -26.18
C GLU A 12 -10.28 -0.88 -26.71
N GLU A 13 -8.97 -1.08 -26.48
CA GLU A 13 -7.88 -0.18 -26.86
C GLU A 13 -6.80 -0.96 -27.65
N PRO A 14 -7.01 -1.25 -28.93
CA PRO A 14 -6.12 -2.14 -29.68
C PRO A 14 -4.69 -1.59 -29.88
N ASP A 15 -4.49 -0.29 -29.71
CA ASP A 15 -3.17 0.36 -29.77
C ASP A 15 -2.49 0.46 -28.39
N PHE A 16 -3.01 -0.27 -27.40
CA PHE A 16 -2.40 -0.33 -26.07
C PHE A 16 -1.71 -1.66 -25.83
N PHE A 17 -0.52 -1.60 -25.26
CA PHE A 17 0.12 -2.73 -24.57
C PHE A 17 1.02 -2.28 -23.42
N LEU A 18 1.14 -3.12 -22.42
CA LEU A 18 2.17 -3.10 -21.38
C LEU A 18 2.98 -4.38 -21.50
N ARG A 19 4.28 -4.29 -21.72
CA ARG A 19 5.20 -5.42 -21.79
C ARG A 19 6.23 -5.32 -20.68
N ILE A 20 6.47 -6.43 -20.01
CA ILE A 20 7.45 -6.55 -18.94
C ILE A 20 8.55 -7.49 -19.39
N SER A 21 9.81 -7.12 -19.16
CA SER A 21 10.99 -7.92 -19.52
C SER A 21 11.06 -9.21 -18.69
N GLU A 22 11.80 -10.21 -19.19
CA GLU A 22 11.97 -11.51 -18.55
C GLU A 22 12.66 -11.40 -17.16
N ASP A 23 13.53 -10.40 -17.02
CA ASP A 23 14.21 -10.08 -15.75
C ASP A 23 13.37 -9.21 -14.81
N GLU A 24 12.16 -8.82 -15.23
CA GLU A 24 11.22 -7.96 -14.48
C GLU A 24 11.79 -6.56 -14.15
N GLU A 25 12.92 -6.18 -14.74
CA GLU A 25 13.59 -4.90 -14.47
C GLU A 25 13.02 -3.75 -15.32
N THR A 26 12.42 -4.06 -16.47
CA THR A 26 11.96 -3.06 -17.43
C THR A 26 10.54 -3.32 -17.88
N ALA A 27 9.71 -2.30 -17.88
CA ALA A 27 8.40 -2.33 -18.51
C ALA A 27 8.32 -1.31 -19.66
N ILE A 28 7.60 -1.65 -20.72
CA ILE A 28 7.33 -0.76 -21.84
C ILE A 28 5.82 -0.62 -21.99
N VAL A 29 5.34 0.62 -21.97
CA VAL A 29 3.96 0.97 -22.27
C VAL A 29 3.90 1.59 -23.67
N HIS A 30 2.95 1.12 -24.47
CA HIS A 30 2.58 1.73 -25.73
C HIS A 30 1.11 2.16 -25.68
N TYR A 31 0.84 3.38 -26.08
CA TYR A 31 -0.52 3.94 -26.13
C TYR A 31 -0.60 5.05 -27.16
N GLN A 32 -1.62 5.01 -28.02
CA GLN A 32 -1.88 6.00 -29.07
C GLN A 32 -0.65 6.38 -29.90
N GLY A 33 0.11 5.37 -30.33
CA GLY A 33 1.32 5.57 -31.15
C GLY A 33 2.54 6.07 -30.37
N GLN A 34 2.45 6.30 -29.09
CA GLN A 34 3.56 6.69 -28.21
C GLN A 34 4.09 5.48 -27.45
N THR A 35 5.36 5.51 -27.11
CA THR A 35 5.99 4.45 -26.31
C THR A 35 6.80 5.07 -25.18
N MET A 36 6.62 4.54 -23.99
CA MET A 36 7.33 4.95 -22.79
C MET A 36 7.99 3.72 -22.14
N THR A 37 9.23 3.87 -21.70
CA THR A 37 9.92 2.86 -20.90
C THR A 37 9.79 3.24 -19.42
N LEU A 38 9.27 2.31 -18.65
CA LEU A 38 9.17 2.42 -17.20
C LEU A 38 10.40 1.72 -16.63
N ASN A 39 11.32 2.49 -16.10
CA ASN A 39 12.56 1.98 -15.55
C ASN A 39 12.34 1.48 -14.12
N ASP A 40 13.34 0.77 -13.60
CA ASP A 40 13.42 0.33 -12.21
C ASP A 40 13.02 1.42 -11.23
N ARG A 41 12.28 0.99 -10.22
CA ARG A 41 11.86 1.84 -9.13
C ARG A 41 12.41 1.35 -7.83
N THR A 42 12.65 2.28 -6.95
CA THR A 42 13.06 1.99 -5.59
C THR A 42 11.85 2.14 -4.68
N ALA A 43 11.51 1.10 -3.93
CA ALA A 43 10.53 1.18 -2.87
C ALA A 43 10.95 2.20 -1.80
N PRO A 44 10.03 2.72 -0.98
CA PRO A 44 10.34 3.67 0.10
C PRO A 44 11.41 3.17 1.08
N ASN A 45 11.52 1.87 1.25
CA ASN A 45 12.56 1.22 2.07
C ASN A 45 13.92 1.08 1.37
N GLY A 46 14.07 1.56 0.13
CA GLY A 46 15.29 1.50 -0.66
C GLY A 46 15.51 0.19 -1.41
N SER A 47 14.57 -0.77 -1.35
CA SER A 47 14.64 -1.98 -2.19
C SER A 47 14.21 -1.66 -3.62
N LEU A 48 14.79 -2.36 -4.60
CA LEU A 48 14.32 -2.28 -5.98
C LEU A 48 12.90 -2.86 -6.07
N LEU A 49 12.02 -2.14 -6.76
CA LEU A 49 10.69 -2.63 -7.14
C LEU A 49 10.84 -3.34 -8.49
N GLU A 50 10.84 -4.65 -8.44
CA GLU A 50 10.73 -5.47 -9.63
C GLU A 50 9.29 -5.44 -10.15
N TRP A 51 9.11 -5.54 -11.47
CA TRP A 51 7.80 -5.60 -12.11
C TRP A 51 7.22 -7.01 -11.97
N HIS A 52 6.83 -7.40 -10.75
CA HIS A 52 6.31 -8.73 -10.50
C HIS A 52 4.95 -8.96 -11.13
N ILE A 53 4.78 -10.12 -11.71
CA ILE A 53 3.51 -10.59 -12.22
C ILE A 53 3.03 -11.73 -11.37
N SER A 54 1.83 -11.60 -10.83
CA SER A 54 1.14 -12.70 -10.18
C SER A 54 0.76 -13.76 -11.22
N ALA A 55 1.58 -14.78 -11.37
CA ALA A 55 1.05 -16.06 -11.82
C ALA A 55 0.27 -16.63 -10.64
N GLY A 56 -1.06 -16.54 -10.67
CA GLY A 56 -1.99 -16.89 -9.60
C GLY A 56 -1.84 -18.28 -9.02
N TYR A 57 -0.86 -18.50 -8.19
CA TYR A 57 -0.63 -19.72 -7.43
C TYR A 57 -0.27 -19.40 -5.99
N GLY A 58 -1.10 -19.92 -5.09
CA GLY A 58 -0.89 -19.89 -3.65
C GLY A 58 0.40 -20.61 -3.25
N GLY A 59 1.46 -19.88 -3.20
CA GLY A 59 2.75 -20.26 -2.62
C GLY A 59 3.25 -19.14 -1.73
N ALA A 60 3.92 -19.48 -0.66
CA ALA A 60 4.25 -18.66 0.50
C ALA A 60 5.20 -17.45 0.27
N VAL A 61 5.38 -16.99 -0.96
CA VAL A 61 6.06 -15.75 -1.31
C VAL A 61 5.25 -15.14 -2.46
N SER A 62 4.31 -14.31 -2.11
CA SER A 62 3.44 -13.70 -3.10
C SER A 62 3.84 -12.25 -3.32
N GLY A 63 4.70 -12.01 -4.30
CA GLY A 63 4.66 -10.76 -5.03
C GLY A 63 3.53 -10.84 -6.06
N TYR A 64 2.73 -9.81 -6.22
CA TYR A 64 1.79 -9.69 -7.33
C TYR A 64 1.96 -8.33 -8.00
N GLY A 65 1.76 -8.30 -9.31
CA GLY A 65 1.69 -7.07 -10.07
C GLY A 65 0.45 -7.11 -10.96
N MET A 66 -0.38 -6.09 -10.89
CA MET A 66 -1.61 -5.98 -11.69
C MET A 66 -1.78 -4.58 -12.27
N PRO A 67 -1.98 -4.47 -13.59
CA PRO A 67 -2.37 -3.21 -14.21
C PRO A 67 -3.87 -2.94 -14.02
N PHE A 68 -4.19 -1.68 -13.74
CA PHE A 68 -5.55 -1.16 -13.68
C PHE A 68 -5.66 0.08 -14.56
N TRP A 69 -6.87 0.32 -15.05
CA TRP A 69 -7.18 1.43 -15.93
C TRP A 69 -8.28 2.26 -15.30
N VAL A 70 -7.94 3.45 -14.85
CA VAL A 70 -8.84 4.37 -14.17
C VAL A 70 -8.47 5.79 -14.57
N ASP A 71 -9.43 6.61 -14.91
CA ASP A 71 -9.23 8.05 -15.17
C ASP A 71 -8.98 8.76 -13.83
N MET A 72 -7.75 8.72 -13.35
CA MET A 72 -7.35 9.33 -12.07
C MET A 72 -7.25 10.85 -12.18
N THR A 73 -6.80 11.35 -13.33
CA THR A 73 -6.60 12.77 -13.57
C THR A 73 -7.90 13.52 -13.88
N GLY A 74 -8.96 12.80 -14.27
CA GLY A 74 -10.24 13.38 -14.63
C GLY A 74 -10.25 14.04 -16.01
N ASP A 75 -9.30 13.70 -16.88
CA ASP A 75 -9.19 14.26 -18.23
C ASP A 75 -10.03 13.54 -19.28
N GLY A 76 -10.69 12.45 -18.89
CA GLY A 76 -11.55 11.61 -19.74
C GLY A 76 -10.80 10.49 -20.46
N GLN A 77 -9.50 10.31 -20.19
CA GLN A 77 -8.71 9.20 -20.67
C GLN A 77 -8.34 8.28 -19.49
N PRO A 78 -8.26 6.96 -19.71
CA PRO A 78 -7.86 6.06 -18.64
C PRO A 78 -6.34 6.17 -18.40
N ASP A 79 -5.97 6.34 -17.14
CA ASP A 79 -4.60 6.26 -16.65
C ASP A 79 -4.21 4.83 -16.33
N LEU A 80 -2.92 4.54 -16.38
CA LEU A 80 -2.37 3.26 -15.94
C LEU A 80 -1.96 3.33 -14.47
N LEU A 81 -2.59 2.48 -13.65
CA LEU A 81 -2.12 2.19 -12.32
C LEU A 81 -1.55 0.78 -12.30
N TYR A 82 -0.34 0.62 -11.77
CA TYR A 82 0.26 -0.69 -11.60
C TYR A 82 0.44 -0.96 -10.12
N LEU A 83 -0.40 -1.87 -9.60
CA LEU A 83 -0.37 -2.28 -8.20
C LEU A 83 0.57 -3.46 -8.04
N GLN A 84 1.49 -3.35 -7.10
CA GLN A 84 2.41 -4.40 -6.71
C GLN A 84 2.28 -4.66 -5.22
N GLY A 85 2.46 -5.91 -4.81
CA GLY A 85 2.45 -6.27 -3.41
C GLY A 85 3.38 -7.43 -3.13
N GLY A 86 3.88 -7.47 -1.93
CA GLY A 86 4.75 -8.54 -1.48
C GLY A 86 4.75 -8.66 0.03
N GLY A 87 5.04 -9.85 0.52
CA GLY A 87 5.13 -10.10 1.94
C GLY A 87 5.10 -11.58 2.29
N GLY A 88 5.10 -11.85 3.56
CA GLY A 88 5.04 -13.19 4.14
C GLY A 88 4.13 -13.19 5.36
N THR A 89 4.23 -14.23 6.18
CA THR A 89 3.38 -14.36 7.37
C THR A 89 3.51 -13.15 8.30
N GLY A 90 2.42 -12.38 8.41
CA GLY A 90 2.31 -11.21 9.29
C GLY A 90 2.96 -9.93 8.76
N LEU A 91 3.53 -9.95 7.55
CA LEU A 91 4.11 -8.80 6.89
C LEU A 91 3.58 -8.72 5.46
N HIS A 92 3.10 -7.56 5.06
CA HIS A 92 2.65 -7.31 3.69
C HIS A 92 2.78 -5.84 3.36
N THR A 93 3.25 -5.52 2.16
CA THR A 93 3.33 -4.14 1.70
C THR A 93 2.92 -4.06 0.25
N ASP A 94 1.96 -3.19 -0.03
CA ASP A 94 1.57 -2.84 -1.39
C ASP A 94 2.26 -1.54 -1.83
N TRP A 95 2.57 -1.48 -3.13
CA TRP A 95 3.05 -0.29 -3.82
C TRP A 95 2.20 -0.06 -5.06
N CYS A 96 1.95 1.18 -5.36
CA CYS A 96 1.27 1.56 -6.58
C CYS A 96 2.12 2.58 -7.34
N VAL A 97 2.17 2.43 -8.65
CA VAL A 97 2.69 3.46 -9.55
C VAL A 97 1.59 3.88 -10.50
N ALA A 98 1.57 5.14 -10.87
CA ALA A 98 0.53 5.69 -11.72
C ALA A 98 1.13 6.49 -12.88
N TYR A 99 0.51 6.40 -14.04
CA TYR A 99 0.93 7.09 -15.27
C TYR A 99 -0.29 7.70 -15.95
N ASP A 100 -0.21 9.00 -16.18
CA ASP A 100 -1.11 9.71 -17.08
C ASP A 100 -0.81 9.24 -18.52
N MET A 101 -1.75 8.53 -19.12
CA MET A 101 -1.57 7.95 -20.45
C MET A 101 -1.78 8.97 -21.56
N ALA A 102 -2.50 10.05 -21.31
CA ALA A 102 -2.65 11.14 -22.27
C ALA A 102 -1.34 11.96 -22.40
N ALA A 103 -0.73 12.28 -21.26
CA ALA A 103 0.55 13.00 -21.22
C ALA A 103 1.77 12.09 -21.36
N MET A 104 1.64 10.78 -21.20
CA MET A 104 2.71 9.78 -21.14
C MET A 104 3.76 10.12 -20.08
N THR A 105 3.29 10.53 -18.89
CA THR A 105 4.12 10.91 -17.76
C THR A 105 3.68 10.19 -16.49
N GLU A 106 4.61 10.05 -15.57
CA GLU A 106 4.29 9.53 -14.23
C GLU A 106 3.43 10.52 -13.45
N ILE A 107 2.43 9.99 -12.73
CA ILE A 107 1.69 10.71 -11.70
C ILE A 107 2.35 10.35 -10.36
N PRO A 108 3.03 11.29 -9.67
CA PRO A 108 3.61 11.01 -8.37
C PRO A 108 2.55 10.56 -7.37
N ILE A 109 2.89 9.59 -6.53
CA ILE A 109 2.06 9.18 -5.40
C ILE A 109 2.81 9.57 -4.13
N VAL A 110 2.20 10.44 -3.33
CA VAL A 110 2.78 10.86 -2.05
C VAL A 110 2.50 9.76 -1.02
N GLU A 111 3.56 9.18 -0.47
CA GLU A 111 3.47 8.09 0.50
C GLU A 111 2.67 8.51 1.75
N PRO A 112 1.54 7.84 2.06
CA PRO A 112 0.65 8.28 3.13
C PRO A 112 1.03 7.76 4.52
N TRP A 113 1.95 6.80 4.59
CA TRP A 113 2.14 5.95 5.76
C TRP A 113 2.62 6.69 7.01
N GLU A 114 3.52 7.66 6.86
CA GLU A 114 4.01 8.44 8.00
C GLU A 114 2.93 9.36 8.57
N GLU A 115 2.13 10.00 7.69
CA GLU A 115 1.01 10.83 8.09
C GLU A 115 -0.06 10.00 8.79
N MET A 116 -0.44 8.84 8.21
CA MET A 116 -1.37 7.92 8.82
C MET A 116 -0.88 7.45 10.19
N ALA A 117 0.36 7.00 10.30
CA ALA A 117 0.92 6.55 11.57
C ALA A 117 0.96 7.64 12.63
N SER A 118 1.19 8.88 12.22
CA SER A 118 1.26 10.04 13.13
C SER A 118 -0.11 10.57 13.53
N SER A 119 -1.20 10.10 12.89
CA SER A 119 -2.56 10.50 13.23
C SER A 119 -3.08 9.89 14.54
N ILE A 120 -2.36 8.93 15.11
CA ILE A 120 -2.69 8.28 16.37
C ILE A 120 -1.53 8.32 17.35
N SER A 121 -1.87 8.21 18.64
CA SER A 121 -0.93 7.85 19.68
C SER A 121 -1.39 6.57 20.36
N VAL A 122 -0.44 5.71 20.72
CA VAL A 122 -0.71 4.43 21.39
C VAL A 122 0.10 4.36 22.68
N GLU A 123 -0.60 4.21 23.79
CA GLU A 123 -0.02 4.14 25.13
C GLU A 123 -0.31 2.76 25.74
N PRO A 124 0.72 1.95 26.03
CA PRO A 124 0.55 0.75 26.84
C PRO A 124 0.11 1.11 28.26
N VAL A 125 -0.99 0.51 28.74
CA VAL A 125 -1.57 0.86 30.05
C VAL A 125 -1.25 -0.23 31.08
N GLU A 126 -1.58 -1.48 30.78
CA GLU A 126 -1.35 -2.61 31.66
C GLU A 126 -1.21 -3.92 30.88
N TRP A 127 -0.59 -4.91 31.50
CA TRP A 127 -0.60 -6.28 31.00
C TRP A 127 -1.62 -7.11 31.78
N LYS A 128 -2.46 -7.84 31.04
CA LYS A 128 -3.50 -8.68 31.62
C LYS A 128 -3.84 -9.85 30.71
N ASP A 129 -3.88 -11.05 31.29
CA ASP A 129 -4.33 -12.28 30.63
C ASP A 129 -3.63 -12.55 29.28
N GLY A 130 -2.32 -12.30 29.19
CA GLY A 130 -1.52 -12.52 27.98
C GLY A 130 -1.52 -11.36 26.98
N ASN A 131 -2.18 -10.25 27.32
CA ASN A 131 -2.30 -9.10 26.44
C ASN A 131 -1.79 -7.81 27.10
N ILE A 132 -1.26 -6.91 26.29
CA ILE A 132 -1.11 -5.50 26.66
C ILE A 132 -2.43 -4.81 26.35
N LEU A 133 -2.99 -4.15 27.37
CA LEU A 133 -4.07 -3.18 27.18
C LEU A 133 -3.46 -1.85 26.78
N CYS A 134 -3.95 -1.28 25.69
CA CYS A 134 -3.48 0.00 25.16
C CYS A 134 -4.61 1.03 25.11
N ARG A 135 -4.23 2.28 25.34
CA ARG A 135 -5.05 3.44 25.01
C ARG A 135 -4.59 3.95 23.67
N VAL A 136 -5.49 4.01 22.69
CA VAL A 136 -5.25 4.60 21.39
C VAL A 136 -6.03 5.91 21.33
N THR A 137 -5.37 7.01 20.97
CA THR A 137 -6.02 8.32 20.83
C THR A 137 -5.76 8.83 19.42
N ASP A 138 -6.80 9.17 18.68
CA ASP A 138 -6.68 9.75 17.34
C ASP A 138 -6.44 11.27 17.38
N SER A 139 -6.26 11.86 16.21
CA SER A 139 -6.02 13.30 16.04
C SER A 139 -7.17 14.18 16.53
N ASP A 140 -8.39 13.66 16.59
CA ASP A 140 -9.58 14.36 17.09
C ASP A 140 -9.74 14.22 18.59
N GLY A 141 -8.85 13.48 19.25
CA GLY A 141 -8.88 13.22 20.69
C GLY A 141 -9.86 12.12 21.11
N GLN A 142 -10.40 11.36 20.16
CA GLN A 142 -11.22 10.19 20.49
C GLN A 142 -10.33 9.06 21.00
N VAL A 143 -10.81 8.41 22.07
CA VAL A 143 -10.05 7.36 22.76
C VAL A 143 -10.67 6.00 22.49
N TYR A 144 -9.82 5.06 22.11
CA TYR A 144 -10.15 3.66 21.88
C TYR A 144 -9.35 2.76 22.82
N SER A 145 -9.85 1.57 23.08
CA SER A 145 -9.12 0.52 23.81
C SER A 145 -8.61 -0.52 22.84
N GLY A 146 -7.31 -0.78 22.85
CA GLY A 146 -6.65 -1.79 22.05
C GLY A 146 -6.08 -2.92 22.89
N PHE A 147 -5.90 -4.08 22.27
CA PHE A 147 -5.30 -5.26 22.89
C PHE A 147 -4.27 -5.86 21.96
N GLN A 148 -3.11 -6.23 22.48
CA GLN A 148 -2.10 -6.90 21.72
C GLN A 148 -1.46 -8.02 22.54
N LEU A 149 -1.35 -9.21 21.95
CA LEU A 149 -0.66 -10.34 22.57
C LEU A 149 0.80 -9.97 22.89
N ALA A 150 1.25 -10.24 24.10
CA ALA A 150 2.61 -10.00 24.53
C ALA A 150 3.01 -10.88 25.70
N ASN A 151 4.33 -11.05 25.87
CA ASN A 151 4.90 -11.75 27.01
C ASN A 151 4.89 -10.83 28.25
N GLU A 152 4.50 -11.38 29.42
CA GLU A 152 4.46 -10.67 30.70
C GLU A 152 5.80 -10.06 31.09
N GLU A 153 6.90 -10.73 30.76
CA GLU A 153 8.26 -10.31 31.16
C GLU A 153 8.75 -9.09 30.36
N THR A 154 8.29 -8.95 29.11
CA THR A 154 8.85 -7.96 28.14
C THR A 154 7.85 -6.90 27.69
N TRP A 155 6.60 -6.94 28.12
CA TRP A 155 5.57 -6.00 27.62
C TRP A 155 5.91 -4.52 27.86
N ARG A 156 6.68 -4.20 28.92
CA ARG A 156 7.12 -2.82 29.20
C ARG A 156 8.15 -2.28 28.25
N GLU A 157 8.76 -3.14 27.45
CA GLU A 157 9.71 -2.78 26.39
C GLU A 157 8.99 -2.51 25.05
N CYS A 158 7.68 -2.78 25.01
CA CYS A 158 6.87 -2.56 23.82
C CYS A 158 6.44 -1.10 23.71
N ALA A 159 6.56 -0.54 22.52
CA ALA A 159 6.19 0.84 22.23
C ALA A 159 5.57 0.97 20.83
N TYR A 160 4.72 1.94 20.65
CA TYR A 160 4.27 2.33 19.33
C TYR A 160 5.39 3.12 18.63
N VAL A 161 5.74 2.67 17.43
CA VAL A 161 6.73 3.35 16.58
C VAL A 161 6.04 3.78 15.29
N PRO A 162 5.70 5.08 15.15
CA PRO A 162 5.08 5.60 13.93
C PRO A 162 5.90 5.26 12.67
N GLY A 163 5.23 4.90 11.58
CA GLY A 163 5.86 4.57 10.31
C GLY A 163 6.46 3.15 10.22
N LYS A 164 6.43 2.37 11.29
CA LYS A 164 6.84 0.98 11.31
C LYS A 164 5.65 0.03 11.24
N SER A 165 4.80 0.17 10.23
CA SER A 165 3.84 -0.90 9.95
C SER A 165 4.49 -1.95 9.06
N GLY A 166 4.38 -3.19 9.46
CA GLY A 166 4.74 -4.32 8.60
C GLY A 166 3.60 -4.75 7.68
N TYR A 167 2.44 -4.08 7.72
CA TYR A 167 1.28 -4.46 6.91
C TYR A 167 0.56 -3.23 6.37
N THR A 168 0.70 -3.02 5.07
CA THR A 168 0.03 -1.94 4.33
C THR A 168 -0.60 -2.50 3.06
N THR A 169 -1.80 -2.07 2.73
CA THR A 169 -2.49 -2.47 1.51
C THR A 169 -3.04 -1.26 0.75
N ILE A 170 -3.14 -1.41 -0.56
CA ILE A 170 -3.73 -0.43 -1.47
C ILE A 170 -4.82 -1.13 -2.27
N GLU A 171 -6.02 -0.57 -2.27
CA GLU A 171 -7.13 -0.98 -3.11
C GLU A 171 -7.49 0.14 -4.09
N ILE A 172 -7.63 -0.20 -5.35
CA ILE A 172 -8.01 0.76 -6.39
C ILE A 172 -9.53 0.79 -6.49
N LEU A 173 -10.12 1.95 -6.17
CA LEU A 173 -11.55 2.21 -6.26
C LEU A 173 -11.86 2.81 -7.63
N ALA A 174 -12.06 1.96 -8.63
CA ALA A 174 -12.24 2.39 -10.02
C ALA A 174 -13.48 3.28 -10.25
N GLU A 175 -14.54 3.11 -9.44
CA GLU A 175 -15.78 3.87 -9.57
C GLU A 175 -15.63 5.35 -9.15
N THR A 176 -14.75 5.62 -8.19
CA THR A 176 -14.49 6.98 -7.67
C THR A 176 -13.17 7.56 -8.12
N ALA A 177 -12.36 6.79 -8.85
CA ALA A 177 -10.98 7.14 -9.21
C ALA A 177 -10.12 7.50 -7.98
N GLU A 178 -10.19 6.67 -6.95
CA GLU A 178 -9.46 6.84 -5.69
C GLU A 178 -8.67 5.58 -5.36
N LEU A 179 -7.67 5.73 -4.49
CA LEU A 179 -7.01 4.62 -3.83
C LEU A 179 -7.48 4.56 -2.38
N GLN A 180 -7.94 3.40 -1.92
CA GLN A 180 -8.09 3.15 -0.50
C GLN A 180 -6.79 2.56 0.05
N VAL A 181 -6.23 3.21 1.05
CA VAL A 181 -5.01 2.76 1.72
C VAL A 181 -5.34 2.29 3.13
N THR A 182 -4.78 1.15 3.51
CA THR A 182 -4.95 0.57 4.84
C THR A 182 -3.58 0.26 5.44
N MET A 183 -3.39 0.63 6.69
CA MET A 183 -2.20 0.31 7.47
C MET A 183 -2.62 -0.35 8.78
N LEU A 184 -2.12 -1.55 9.06
CA LEU A 184 -2.28 -2.16 10.36
C LEU A 184 -1.29 -1.56 11.35
N PHE A 185 -1.71 -1.36 12.58
CA PHE A 185 -0.86 -0.81 13.62
C PHE A 185 -0.86 -1.65 14.90
N GLY A 186 0.25 -1.60 15.60
CA GLY A 186 0.46 -2.29 16.86
C GLY A 186 1.70 -1.75 17.56
N LEU A 187 2.02 -2.32 18.71
CA LEU A 187 3.27 -2.05 19.40
C LEU A 187 4.39 -2.89 18.77
N GLU A 188 5.57 -2.34 18.76
CA GLU A 188 6.82 -3.01 18.48
C GLU A 188 7.51 -3.41 19.78
N GLY A 189 8.18 -4.54 19.80
CA GLY A 189 8.94 -5.00 20.98
C GLY A 189 9.45 -6.43 20.86
N PRO A 190 10.14 -6.92 21.88
CA PRO A 190 10.63 -8.28 21.90
C PRO A 190 9.50 -9.31 21.76
N HIS A 191 9.70 -10.26 20.86
CA HIS A 191 8.77 -11.37 20.59
C HIS A 191 7.38 -10.95 20.05
N ILE A 192 7.23 -9.72 19.56
CA ILE A 192 6.01 -9.27 18.88
C ILE A 192 6.31 -9.13 17.39
N TYR A 193 5.79 -10.04 16.57
CA TYR A 193 5.90 -9.99 15.12
C TYR A 193 4.52 -10.26 14.50
N GLY A 194 4.09 -9.38 13.60
CA GLY A 194 2.86 -9.57 12.83
C GLY A 194 1.60 -9.62 13.69
N VAL A 195 1.61 -8.98 14.85
CA VAL A 195 0.45 -8.87 15.74
C VAL A 195 0.02 -7.41 15.77
N TYR A 196 -1.20 -7.17 15.36
CA TYR A 196 -1.76 -5.84 15.23
C TYR A 196 -2.98 -5.68 16.13
N MET A 197 -3.24 -4.47 16.58
CA MET A 197 -4.38 -4.17 17.44
C MET A 197 -5.51 -3.42 16.72
N GLY A 198 -5.22 -2.93 15.53
CA GLY A 198 -6.20 -2.20 14.72
C GLY A 198 -5.66 -1.82 13.35
N GLU A 199 -6.49 -1.09 12.64
CA GLU A 199 -6.18 -0.58 11.30
C GLU A 199 -6.47 0.91 11.19
N LEU A 200 -5.68 1.58 10.37
CA LEU A 200 -5.91 2.93 9.87
C LEU A 200 -6.33 2.83 8.41
N LYS A 201 -7.37 3.55 8.03
CA LYS A 201 -7.82 3.64 6.63
C LYS A 201 -7.95 5.09 6.21
N ALA A 202 -7.57 5.35 4.98
CA ALA A 202 -7.75 6.65 4.33
C ALA A 202 -7.98 6.46 2.83
N THR A 203 -8.42 7.52 2.15
CA THR A 203 -8.47 7.59 0.70
C THR A 203 -7.37 8.50 0.18
N MET A 204 -6.92 8.23 -1.04
CA MET A 204 -6.03 9.10 -1.79
C MET A 204 -6.66 9.38 -3.14
N ALA A 205 -6.55 10.61 -3.61
CA ALA A 205 -7.04 11.04 -4.92
C ALA A 205 -6.03 11.94 -5.61
N TYR A 206 -6.19 12.11 -6.91
CA TYR A 206 -5.37 13.05 -7.67
C TYR A 206 -5.72 14.48 -7.29
N ASP A 207 -4.70 15.26 -6.97
CA ASP A 207 -4.77 16.70 -6.75
C ASP A 207 -4.10 17.40 -7.93
N ALA A 208 -4.88 18.19 -8.66
CA ALA A 208 -4.40 18.90 -9.84
C ALA A 208 -3.45 20.06 -9.51
N GLU A 209 -3.49 20.62 -8.29
CA GLU A 209 -2.58 21.69 -7.87
C GLU A 209 -1.20 21.11 -7.54
N GLU A 210 -1.15 19.97 -6.87
CA GLU A 210 0.07 19.24 -6.54
C GLU A 210 0.57 18.39 -7.74
N ASN A 211 -0.29 18.13 -8.70
CA ASN A 211 -0.04 17.17 -9.81
C ASN A 211 0.41 15.80 -9.29
N ALA A 212 -0.25 15.31 -8.26
CA ALA A 212 0.10 14.09 -7.55
C ALA A 212 -1.15 13.41 -6.95
N ILE A 213 -1.03 12.13 -6.63
CA ILE A 213 -2.02 11.42 -5.82
C ILE A 213 -1.64 11.61 -4.35
N VAL A 214 -2.53 12.21 -3.57
CA VAL A 214 -2.30 12.59 -2.17
C VAL A 214 -3.46 12.10 -1.29
N LEU A 215 -3.27 12.12 0.03
CA LEU A 215 -4.38 11.87 0.96
C LEU A 215 -5.50 12.88 0.72
N SER A 216 -6.73 12.38 0.54
CA SER A 216 -7.90 13.18 0.16
C SER A 216 -9.04 13.17 1.17
N GLY A 217 -8.98 12.31 2.17
CA GLY A 217 -10.05 12.14 3.15
C GLY A 217 -9.51 11.96 4.58
N PRO A 218 -10.43 11.87 5.55
CA PRO A 218 -10.04 11.65 6.94
C PRO A 218 -9.41 10.28 7.12
N ILE A 219 -8.42 10.21 8.02
CA ILE A 219 -7.87 8.94 8.47
C ILE A 219 -8.82 8.37 9.53
N THR A 220 -9.30 7.17 9.30
CA THR A 220 -10.22 6.47 10.22
C THR A 220 -9.50 5.39 10.99
N VAL A 221 -9.87 5.21 12.25
CA VAL A 221 -9.31 4.22 13.18
C VAL A 221 -10.33 3.13 13.44
N SER A 222 -9.94 1.87 13.26
CA SER A 222 -10.74 0.71 13.63
C SER A 222 -9.93 -0.21 14.53
N MET A 223 -10.51 -0.63 15.66
CA MET A 223 -9.85 -1.54 16.60
C MET A 223 -10.29 -2.98 16.32
N PHE A 224 -9.36 -3.92 16.37
CA PHE A 224 -9.71 -5.34 16.29
C PHE A 224 -10.34 -5.81 17.60
N SER A 225 -11.39 -6.61 17.49
CA SER A 225 -11.95 -7.30 18.66
C SER A 225 -11.02 -8.44 19.09
N ASN A 226 -11.00 -8.76 20.40
CA ASN A 226 -10.20 -9.88 20.92
C ASN A 226 -10.56 -11.18 20.17
N GLY A 227 -9.67 -11.66 19.29
CA GLY A 227 -9.79 -12.93 18.57
C GLY A 227 -9.94 -12.83 17.05
N GLU A 228 -9.88 -11.64 16.47
CA GLU A 228 -9.88 -11.40 15.00
C GLU A 228 -8.51 -10.88 14.53
N ALA A 229 -7.47 -11.66 14.72
CA ALA A 229 -6.16 -11.41 14.15
C ALA A 229 -5.68 -12.67 13.40
#